data_8604561369b78cf022b59e1ddc1ec0e9
#
_entry.id   8604561369b78cf022b59e1ddc1ec0e9
#
_cell.length_a   1.000
_cell.length_b   1.000
_cell.length_c   1.000
_cell.angle_alpha   90.00
_cell.angle_beta   90.00
_cell.angle_gamma   90.00
#
_symmetry.space_group_name_H-M   'P 1'
#
loop_
_entity.id
_entity.type
_entity.pdbx_description
1 polymer ?
#
loop_
_entity_poly.entity_id
_entity_poly.type
_entity_poly.pdbx_seq_one_letter_code
_entity_poly.pdbx_strand_id
1 'polypeptide(L)'
;MKLDFIKINPAGNITILIDNFNIYDKDIAKISEELMREDNLHAEQVGFIKDNHLQMMGGEFCGNASRSFASLLAFRDKDFSKQKIYKITCSGEDEILAVDVREGQTENSFLAKIKMPKFKSLEEIKIDNYKLGLVKFSGIDHFIFDIAENKEDNFEKVIDSVKNYLSDKDFSAFGIMFFDRENLSMKPYVYVKEVESGIFENSCASGTTALGYYLKKYKNLDRAKIVQPNGWLEYIIENDEIYIDGSVEIVAEGKVYIEKERG
;
A
#
# COMPACT_ATOMS: atom_id res chain seq x y z
N MET A 1 -9.95 -14.45 -21.72
CA MET A 1 -11.06 -13.60 -21.22
C MET A 1 -10.72 -12.15 -21.49
N LYS A 2 -11.72 -11.25 -21.60
CA LYS A 2 -11.51 -9.80 -21.84
C LYS A 2 -12.07 -9.02 -20.66
N LEU A 3 -11.28 -8.16 -20.05
CA LEU A 3 -11.64 -7.36 -18.88
C LEU A 3 -11.44 -5.88 -19.17
N ASP A 4 -12.29 -5.04 -18.60
CA ASP A 4 -12.09 -3.60 -18.54
C ASP A 4 -11.17 -3.28 -17.36
N PHE A 5 -10.10 -2.50 -17.61
CA PHE A 5 -9.14 -2.13 -16.59
C PHE A 5 -8.94 -0.62 -16.51
N ILE A 6 -8.56 -0.18 -15.33
CA ILE A 6 -8.03 1.16 -15.09
C ILE A 6 -6.66 1.01 -14.41
N LYS A 7 -5.63 1.65 -14.99
CA LYS A 7 -4.29 1.74 -14.41
C LYS A 7 -4.14 3.05 -13.67
N ILE A 8 -3.80 2.97 -12.39
CA ILE A 8 -3.71 4.10 -11.48
C ILE A 8 -2.35 4.11 -10.80
N ASN A 9 -1.81 5.29 -10.61
CA ASN A 9 -0.54 5.51 -9.91
C ASN A 9 -0.76 6.25 -8.58
N PRO A 10 -0.98 5.54 -7.46
CA PRO A 10 -1.03 6.14 -6.13
C PRO A 10 0.39 6.30 -5.56
N ALA A 11 1.02 7.43 -5.83
CA ALA A 11 2.35 7.77 -5.30
C ALA A 11 3.46 6.75 -5.63
N GLY A 12 3.39 6.09 -6.81
CA GLY A 12 4.40 5.15 -7.29
C GLY A 12 4.01 3.67 -7.24
N ASN A 13 3.03 3.29 -6.41
CA ASN A 13 2.56 1.89 -6.26
C ASN A 13 1.48 1.57 -7.30
N ILE A 14 1.89 1.21 -8.51
CA ILE A 14 0.97 1.01 -9.64
C ILE A 14 -0.11 -0.02 -9.31
N THR A 15 -1.35 0.43 -9.38
CA THR A 15 -2.55 -0.34 -9.08
C THR A 15 -3.38 -0.53 -10.35
N ILE A 16 -3.78 -1.76 -10.65
CA ILE A 16 -4.79 -2.06 -11.66
C ILE A 16 -6.13 -2.29 -10.95
N LEU A 17 -7.14 -1.55 -11.37
CA LEU A 17 -8.52 -1.79 -10.96
C LEU A 17 -9.29 -2.44 -12.10
N ILE A 18 -9.94 -3.57 -11.82
CA ILE A 18 -10.82 -4.28 -12.75
C ILE A 18 -12.25 -3.87 -12.45
N ASP A 19 -12.90 -3.27 -13.46
CA ASP A 19 -14.26 -2.76 -13.34
C ASP A 19 -15.31 -3.86 -13.66
N ASN A 20 -16.55 -3.66 -13.16
CA ASN A 20 -17.67 -4.54 -13.43
C ASN A 20 -17.41 -6.03 -13.14
N PHE A 21 -16.81 -6.27 -11.99
CA PHE A 21 -16.36 -7.57 -11.56
C PHE A 21 -17.48 -8.59 -11.44
N ASN A 22 -17.48 -9.59 -12.29
CA ASN A 22 -18.32 -10.78 -12.22
C ASN A 22 -17.47 -12.05 -12.33
N ILE A 23 -16.40 -12.11 -11.53
CA ILE A 23 -15.40 -13.18 -11.52
C ILE A 23 -15.58 -13.97 -10.23
N TYR A 24 -15.44 -15.30 -10.30
CA TYR A 24 -15.45 -16.14 -9.12
C TYR A 24 -14.13 -15.97 -8.36
N ASP A 25 -14.16 -15.97 -7.04
CA ASP A 25 -13.00 -15.78 -6.16
C ASP A 25 -11.80 -16.66 -6.54
N LYS A 26 -12.04 -17.88 -7.00
CA LYS A 26 -10.98 -18.81 -7.46
C LYS A 26 -10.15 -18.30 -8.64
N ASP A 27 -10.64 -17.35 -9.41
CA ASP A 27 -9.94 -16.83 -10.59
C ASP A 27 -9.15 -15.56 -10.28
N ILE A 28 -9.38 -14.93 -9.11
CA ILE A 28 -8.75 -13.67 -8.71
C ILE A 28 -7.23 -13.76 -8.70
N ALA A 29 -6.68 -14.76 -8.04
CA ALA A 29 -5.21 -14.91 -7.92
C ALA A 29 -4.54 -15.07 -9.29
N LYS A 30 -5.06 -15.96 -10.17
CA LYS A 30 -4.52 -16.19 -11.51
C LYS A 30 -4.59 -14.95 -12.39
N ILE A 31 -5.72 -14.23 -12.35
CA ILE A 31 -5.91 -12.99 -13.12
C ILE A 31 -4.93 -11.92 -12.63
N SER A 32 -4.78 -11.79 -11.33
CA SER A 32 -3.88 -10.79 -10.73
C SER A 32 -2.43 -11.06 -11.11
N GLU A 33 -1.99 -12.32 -11.00
CA GLU A 33 -0.64 -12.74 -11.40
C GLU A 33 -0.35 -12.36 -12.87
N GLU A 34 -1.29 -12.64 -13.78
CA GLU A 34 -1.13 -12.32 -15.19
C GLU A 34 -1.09 -10.79 -15.45
N LEU A 35 -1.95 -10.01 -14.75
CA LEU A 35 -1.99 -8.55 -14.90
C LEU A 35 -0.74 -7.86 -14.34
N MET A 36 -0.12 -8.43 -13.29
CA MET A 36 1.09 -7.88 -12.67
C MET A 36 2.35 -8.14 -13.48
N ARG A 37 2.35 -9.10 -14.40
CA ARG A 37 3.53 -9.41 -15.23
C ARG A 37 4.04 -8.19 -15.97
N GLU A 38 5.37 -8.09 -16.12
CA GLU A 38 6.04 -6.99 -16.81
C GLU A 38 5.61 -6.87 -18.27
N ASP A 39 5.36 -8.02 -18.94
CA ASP A 39 4.91 -8.09 -20.34
C ASP A 39 3.39 -7.89 -20.51
N ASN A 40 2.65 -7.57 -19.46
CA ASN A 40 1.21 -7.25 -19.48
C ASN A 40 0.97 -5.81 -19.00
N LEU A 41 0.30 -5.60 -17.88
CA LEU A 41 0.03 -4.24 -17.37
C LEU A 41 1.08 -3.73 -16.39
N HIS A 42 2.00 -4.58 -15.92
CA HIS A 42 3.10 -4.25 -15.04
C HIS A 42 2.62 -3.45 -13.83
N ALA A 43 1.88 -4.11 -12.95
CA ALA A 43 1.33 -3.52 -11.73
C ALA A 43 1.98 -4.13 -10.48
N GLU A 44 1.93 -3.41 -9.37
CA GLU A 44 2.35 -3.94 -8.06
C GLU A 44 1.18 -4.60 -7.33
N GLN A 45 -0.06 -4.25 -7.69
CA GLN A 45 -1.26 -4.80 -7.07
C GLN A 45 -2.48 -4.70 -7.99
N VAL A 46 -3.47 -5.56 -7.71
CA VAL A 46 -4.72 -5.62 -8.45
C VAL A 46 -5.90 -5.58 -7.48
N GLY A 47 -6.88 -4.76 -7.81
CA GLY A 47 -8.16 -4.67 -7.10
C GLY A 47 -9.33 -4.88 -8.05
N PHE A 48 -10.41 -5.44 -7.54
CA PHE A 48 -11.63 -5.75 -8.29
C PHE A 48 -12.78 -4.95 -7.71
N ILE A 49 -13.47 -4.19 -8.55
CA ILE A 49 -14.54 -3.26 -8.13
C ILE A 49 -15.90 -3.92 -8.34
N LYS A 50 -16.73 -3.85 -7.31
CA LYS A 50 -18.15 -4.17 -7.39
C LYS A 50 -18.93 -3.14 -6.58
N ASP A 51 -19.75 -2.35 -7.24
CA ASP A 51 -20.45 -1.21 -6.62
C ASP A 51 -19.47 -0.27 -5.91
N ASN A 52 -19.62 -0.07 -4.60
CA ASN A 52 -18.71 0.73 -3.77
C ASN A 52 -17.72 -0.14 -2.98
N HIS A 53 -17.53 -1.40 -3.38
CA HIS A 53 -16.60 -2.34 -2.74
C HIS A 53 -15.37 -2.58 -3.61
N LEU A 54 -14.20 -2.58 -2.95
CA LEU A 54 -12.91 -2.94 -3.52
C LEU A 54 -12.45 -4.27 -2.92
N GLN A 55 -12.41 -5.32 -3.74
CA GLN A 55 -11.82 -6.60 -3.40
C GLN A 55 -10.36 -6.61 -3.84
N MET A 56 -9.43 -6.69 -2.90
CA MET A 56 -8.01 -6.86 -3.22
C MET A 56 -7.69 -8.31 -3.57
N MET A 57 -6.64 -8.50 -4.35
CA MET A 57 -6.24 -9.81 -4.89
C MET A 57 -5.95 -10.86 -3.80
N GLY A 58 -5.44 -10.48 -2.64
CA GLY A 58 -5.20 -11.36 -1.48
C GLY A 58 -6.25 -11.24 -0.38
N GLY A 59 -7.32 -10.46 -0.57
CA GLY A 59 -8.34 -10.23 0.44
C GLY A 59 -7.92 -9.27 1.58
N GLU A 60 -6.75 -8.65 1.47
CA GLU A 60 -6.19 -7.70 2.43
C GLU A 60 -6.80 -6.30 2.31
N PHE A 61 -6.61 -5.47 3.32
CA PHE A 61 -6.79 -4.03 3.22
C PHE A 61 -5.57 -3.38 2.54
N CYS A 62 -5.82 -2.52 1.56
CA CYS A 62 -4.78 -1.72 0.92
C CYS A 62 -5.12 -0.23 0.86
N GLY A 63 -4.37 0.60 1.59
CA GLY A 63 -4.57 2.05 1.63
C GLY A 63 -4.32 2.73 0.27
N ASN A 64 -3.32 2.28 -0.49
CA ASN A 64 -3.03 2.81 -1.83
C ASN A 64 -4.15 2.49 -2.83
N ALA A 65 -4.62 1.24 -2.85
CA ALA A 65 -5.72 0.83 -3.73
C ALA A 65 -7.06 1.50 -3.33
N SER A 66 -7.34 1.66 -2.04
CA SER A 66 -8.53 2.37 -1.55
C SER A 66 -8.52 3.85 -1.95
N ARG A 67 -7.36 4.53 -1.88
CA ARG A 67 -7.18 5.89 -2.38
C ARG A 67 -7.37 5.96 -3.90
N SER A 68 -6.84 4.97 -4.62
CA SER A 68 -7.01 4.84 -6.08
C SER A 68 -8.48 4.68 -6.46
N PHE A 69 -9.21 3.81 -5.77
CA PHE A 69 -10.64 3.58 -6.05
C PHE A 69 -11.48 4.84 -5.78
N ALA A 70 -11.28 5.51 -4.65
CA ALA A 70 -11.99 6.75 -4.36
C ALA A 70 -11.67 7.87 -5.37
N SER A 71 -10.41 7.95 -5.83
CA SER A 71 -10.01 8.91 -6.88
C SER A 71 -10.63 8.57 -8.24
N LEU A 72 -10.79 7.28 -8.55
CA LEU A 72 -11.52 6.84 -9.75
C LEU A 72 -13.00 7.25 -9.67
N LEU A 73 -13.63 7.12 -8.50
CA LEU A 73 -14.99 7.60 -8.30
C LEU A 73 -15.09 9.12 -8.52
N ALA A 74 -14.12 9.90 -8.01
CA ALA A 74 -14.04 11.33 -8.24
C ALA A 74 -13.85 11.68 -9.73
N PHE A 75 -12.97 10.98 -10.43
CA PHE A 75 -12.71 11.15 -11.85
C PHE A 75 -13.97 10.91 -12.73
N ARG A 76 -14.83 9.98 -12.31
CA ARG A 76 -16.10 9.65 -12.99
C ARG A 76 -17.29 10.49 -12.56
N ASP A 77 -17.16 11.22 -11.46
CA ASP A 77 -18.23 12.02 -10.86
C ASP A 77 -18.36 13.38 -11.55
N LYS A 78 -19.42 13.57 -12.31
CA LYS A 78 -19.69 14.84 -13.01
C LYS A 78 -19.93 16.02 -12.07
N ASP A 79 -20.30 15.74 -10.82
CA ASP A 79 -20.55 16.73 -9.77
C ASP A 79 -19.32 16.95 -8.87
N PHE A 80 -18.19 16.32 -9.18
CA PHE A 80 -16.96 16.54 -8.43
C PHE A 80 -16.46 17.98 -8.65
N SER A 81 -16.21 18.67 -7.56
CA SER A 81 -15.69 20.03 -7.57
C SER A 81 -14.69 20.21 -6.42
N LYS A 82 -13.43 20.37 -6.76
CA LYS A 82 -12.29 20.64 -5.86
C LYS A 82 -12.03 19.59 -4.77
N GLN A 83 -13.06 19.20 -4.02
CA GLN A 83 -12.93 18.26 -2.88
C GLN A 83 -14.27 17.57 -2.61
N LYS A 84 -14.20 16.23 -2.37
CA LYS A 84 -15.37 15.44 -1.96
C LYS A 84 -14.94 14.21 -1.18
N ILE A 85 -15.73 13.81 -0.20
CA ILE A 85 -15.52 12.58 0.56
C ILE A 85 -16.30 11.44 -0.12
N TYR A 86 -15.58 10.38 -0.50
CA TYR A 86 -16.15 9.15 -1.03
C TYR A 86 -16.16 8.08 0.05
N LYS A 87 -17.28 7.39 0.18
CA LYS A 87 -17.46 6.26 1.11
C LYS A 87 -17.37 4.97 0.33
N ILE A 88 -16.40 4.15 0.66
CA ILE A 88 -16.13 2.85 0.03
C ILE A 88 -15.97 1.77 1.10
N THR A 89 -16.00 0.52 0.69
CA THR A 89 -15.53 -0.61 1.51
C THR A 89 -14.37 -1.30 0.81
N CYS A 90 -13.51 -1.95 1.57
CA CYS A 90 -12.36 -2.69 1.05
C CYS A 90 -12.27 -4.04 1.77
N SER A 91 -11.86 -5.09 1.05
CA SER A 91 -11.50 -6.36 1.69
C SER A 91 -10.48 -6.12 2.82
N GLY A 92 -10.48 -6.98 3.84
CA GLY A 92 -9.59 -6.86 4.99
C GLY A 92 -9.92 -5.72 5.97
N GLU A 93 -11.00 -4.94 5.72
CA GLU A 93 -11.50 -3.91 6.63
C GLU A 93 -13.04 -3.98 6.69
N ASP A 94 -13.56 -4.07 7.91
CA ASP A 94 -15.01 -4.18 8.14
C ASP A 94 -15.72 -2.81 8.16
N GLU A 95 -14.97 -1.73 8.43
CA GLU A 95 -15.53 -0.39 8.51
C GLU A 95 -15.67 0.27 7.13
N ILE A 96 -16.65 1.18 7.03
CA ILE A 96 -16.76 2.05 5.85
C ILE A 96 -15.59 3.05 5.86
N LEU A 97 -14.83 3.06 4.79
CA LEU A 97 -13.71 3.97 4.60
C LEU A 97 -14.22 5.29 4.00
N ALA A 98 -13.96 6.39 4.70
CA ALA A 98 -14.18 7.74 4.19
C ALA A 98 -12.87 8.27 3.61
N VAL A 99 -12.81 8.43 2.29
CA VAL A 99 -11.63 8.95 1.59
C VAL A 99 -11.91 10.38 1.14
N ASP A 100 -11.10 11.32 1.63
CA ASP A 100 -11.14 12.72 1.23
C ASP A 100 -10.32 12.91 -0.03
N VAL A 101 -10.99 13.13 -1.17
CA VAL A 101 -10.38 13.30 -2.49
C VAL A 101 -10.42 14.78 -2.88
N ARG A 102 -9.28 15.32 -3.27
CA ARG A 102 -9.09 16.71 -3.70
C ARG A 102 -8.49 16.76 -5.10
N GLU A 103 -8.77 17.83 -5.85
CA GLU A 103 -8.13 18.09 -7.15
C GLU A 103 -6.60 18.06 -7.02
N GLY A 104 -5.95 17.44 -8.01
CA GLY A 104 -4.51 17.50 -8.20
C GLY A 104 -4.09 18.63 -9.14
N GLN A 105 -2.94 18.47 -9.77
CA GLN A 105 -2.38 19.48 -10.69
C GLN A 105 -2.91 19.35 -12.12
N THR A 106 -3.46 18.20 -12.48
CA THR A 106 -4.00 17.88 -13.81
C THR A 106 -5.39 17.26 -13.66
N GLU A 107 -6.19 17.24 -14.73
CA GLU A 107 -7.55 16.71 -14.74
C GLU A 107 -7.65 15.23 -14.32
N ASN A 108 -6.59 14.45 -14.54
CA ASN A 108 -6.50 13.03 -14.19
C ASN A 108 -5.75 12.78 -12.88
N SER A 109 -5.39 13.83 -12.12
CA SER A 109 -4.64 13.70 -10.86
C SER A 109 -5.45 14.22 -9.68
N PHE A 110 -5.23 13.57 -8.52
CA PHE A 110 -5.90 13.83 -7.25
C PHE A 110 -4.92 13.79 -6.10
N LEU A 111 -5.30 14.37 -4.97
CA LEU A 111 -4.75 14.11 -3.66
C LEU A 111 -5.81 13.36 -2.86
N ALA A 112 -5.46 12.25 -2.26
CA ALA A 112 -6.43 11.44 -1.54
C ALA A 112 -5.93 11.08 -0.14
N LYS A 113 -6.71 11.46 0.90
CA LYS A 113 -6.43 11.18 2.31
C LYS A 113 -7.39 10.12 2.83
N ILE A 114 -6.83 9.08 3.45
CA ILE A 114 -7.58 7.96 4.04
C ILE A 114 -7.10 7.70 5.46
N LYS A 115 -8.04 7.35 6.35
CA LYS A 115 -7.73 6.80 7.68
C LYS A 115 -7.14 5.41 7.55
N MET A 116 -6.07 5.14 8.30
CA MET A 116 -5.40 3.85 8.30
C MET A 116 -5.72 3.06 9.59
N PRO A 117 -5.61 1.71 9.54
CA PRO A 117 -5.83 0.88 10.70
C PRO A 117 -4.89 1.20 11.87
N LYS A 118 -5.37 0.98 13.10
CA LYS A 118 -4.53 1.10 14.30
C LYS A 118 -3.60 -0.11 14.43
N PHE A 119 -2.41 0.12 14.96
CA PHE A 119 -1.47 -0.95 15.31
C PHE A 119 -1.96 -1.77 16.52
N LYS A 120 -1.54 -3.04 16.58
CA LYS A 120 -1.77 -3.92 17.74
C LYS A 120 -0.71 -3.72 18.81
N SER A 121 0.55 -3.60 18.41
CA SER A 121 1.68 -3.31 19.30
C SER A 121 2.76 -2.53 18.58
N LEU A 122 3.50 -1.75 19.36
CA LEU A 122 4.65 -0.97 18.91
C LEU A 122 5.74 -1.01 19.98
N GLU A 123 6.89 -1.55 19.61
CA GLU A 123 8.05 -1.67 20.50
C GLU A 123 9.38 -1.49 19.74
N GLU A 124 10.46 -1.19 20.45
CA GLU A 124 11.80 -1.31 19.91
C GLU A 124 12.36 -2.70 20.25
N ILE A 125 12.95 -3.36 19.28
CA ILE A 125 13.55 -4.68 19.41
C ILE A 125 14.99 -4.67 18.91
N LYS A 126 15.75 -5.68 19.31
CA LYS A 126 17.09 -5.93 18.79
C LYS A 126 17.10 -7.27 18.05
N ILE A 127 17.53 -7.23 16.78
CA ILE A 127 17.75 -8.42 15.95
C ILE A 127 19.23 -8.41 15.57
N ASP A 128 19.99 -9.40 15.98
CA ASP A 128 21.46 -9.42 15.85
C ASP A 128 22.07 -8.14 16.43
N ASN A 129 22.73 -7.34 15.59
CA ASN A 129 23.32 -6.05 15.98
C ASN A 129 22.43 -4.85 15.65
N TYR A 130 21.26 -5.08 15.05
CA TYR A 130 20.39 -4.00 14.60
C TYR A 130 19.32 -3.66 15.62
N LYS A 131 19.06 -2.36 15.79
CA LYS A 131 17.93 -1.84 16.55
C LYS A 131 16.82 -1.48 15.57
N LEU A 132 15.63 -2.05 15.75
CA LEU A 132 14.47 -1.85 14.88
C LEU A 132 13.24 -1.45 15.71
N GLY A 133 12.38 -0.63 15.14
CA GLY A 133 11.01 -0.49 15.59
C GLY A 133 10.17 -1.64 15.03
N LEU A 134 9.40 -2.34 15.86
CA LEU A 134 8.44 -3.35 15.43
C LEU A 134 7.03 -2.84 15.63
N VAL A 135 6.29 -2.67 14.55
CA VAL A 135 4.89 -2.23 14.54
C VAL A 135 4.03 -3.34 13.96
N LYS A 136 3.16 -3.91 14.79
CA LYS A 136 2.30 -5.04 14.39
C LYS A 136 0.91 -4.56 14.03
N PHE A 137 0.42 -4.98 12.86
CA PHE A 137 -0.95 -4.80 12.42
C PHE A 137 -1.69 -6.15 12.32
N SER A 138 -2.93 -6.12 11.89
CA SER A 138 -3.63 -7.34 11.49
C SER A 138 -3.14 -7.76 10.10
N GLY A 139 -2.46 -8.91 10.02
CA GLY A 139 -1.99 -9.49 8.74
C GLY A 139 -0.58 -9.13 8.31
N ILE A 140 0.03 -8.07 8.85
CA ILE A 140 1.42 -7.70 8.50
C ILE A 140 2.16 -7.08 9.68
N ASP A 141 3.43 -7.46 9.86
CA ASP A 141 4.35 -6.85 10.81
C ASP A 141 5.34 -5.94 10.07
N HIS A 142 5.52 -4.69 10.53
CA HIS A 142 6.48 -3.76 9.94
C HIS A 142 7.67 -3.52 10.87
N PHE A 143 8.88 -3.68 10.32
CA PHE A 143 10.14 -3.39 10.98
C PHE A 143 10.66 -2.04 10.47
N ILE A 144 10.83 -1.07 11.36
CA ILE A 144 11.40 0.23 11.02
C ILE A 144 12.91 0.16 11.25
N PHE A 145 13.67 0.20 10.18
CA PHE A 145 15.13 0.19 10.20
C PHE A 145 15.64 1.61 9.90
N ASP A 146 16.11 2.29 10.93
CA ASP A 146 16.74 3.60 10.77
C ASP A 146 18.18 3.42 10.31
N ILE A 147 18.48 3.86 9.09
CA ILE A 147 19.79 3.68 8.44
C ILE A 147 20.88 4.42 9.21
N ALA A 148 20.63 5.66 9.65
CA ALA A 148 21.61 6.47 10.36
C ALA A 148 21.93 5.91 11.75
N GLU A 149 20.93 5.28 12.43
CA GLU A 149 21.14 4.66 13.75
C GLU A 149 21.96 3.38 13.66
N ASN A 150 21.66 2.52 12.67
CA ASN A 150 22.29 1.21 12.53
C ASN A 150 23.61 1.23 11.74
N LYS A 151 23.86 2.26 10.93
CA LYS A 151 25.05 2.42 10.09
C LYS A 151 25.33 1.22 9.18
N GLU A 152 24.25 0.60 8.68
CA GLU A 152 24.32 -0.50 7.72
C GLU A 152 23.59 -0.09 6.44
N ASP A 153 24.23 -0.25 5.31
CA ASP A 153 23.72 0.06 3.97
C ASP A 153 23.48 -1.19 3.11
N ASN A 154 23.91 -2.36 3.58
CA ASN A 154 23.61 -3.63 2.95
C ASN A 154 22.26 -4.17 3.42
N PHE A 155 21.20 -3.82 2.69
CA PHE A 155 19.83 -4.18 3.04
C PHE A 155 19.57 -5.70 3.03
N GLU A 156 20.28 -6.46 2.19
CA GLU A 156 20.14 -7.93 2.14
C GLU A 156 20.49 -8.58 3.49
N LYS A 157 21.54 -8.12 4.15
CA LYS A 157 21.89 -8.63 5.49
C LYS A 157 20.78 -8.37 6.51
N VAL A 158 20.16 -7.19 6.44
CA VAL A 158 19.06 -6.85 7.35
C VAL A 158 17.84 -7.70 7.06
N ILE A 159 17.53 -7.92 5.78
CA ILE A 159 16.43 -8.80 5.34
C ILE A 159 16.65 -10.23 5.87
N ASP A 160 17.86 -10.77 5.71
CA ASP A 160 18.20 -12.11 6.19
C ASP A 160 18.09 -12.22 7.72
N SER A 161 18.56 -11.20 8.45
CA SER A 161 18.42 -11.16 9.92
C SER A 161 16.96 -11.16 10.36
N VAL A 162 16.10 -10.38 9.69
CA VAL A 162 14.64 -10.35 9.99
C VAL A 162 13.98 -11.68 9.61
N LYS A 163 14.30 -12.27 8.47
CA LYS A 163 13.80 -13.61 8.08
C LYS A 163 14.19 -14.66 9.11
N ASN A 164 15.44 -14.69 9.55
CA ASN A 164 15.92 -15.60 10.58
C ASN A 164 15.19 -15.39 11.92
N TYR A 165 14.99 -14.13 12.33
CA TYR A 165 14.22 -13.78 13.53
C TYR A 165 12.77 -14.27 13.48
N LEU A 166 12.19 -14.35 12.29
CA LEU A 166 10.80 -14.79 12.06
C LEU A 166 10.67 -16.30 11.76
N SER A 167 11.77 -17.03 11.59
CA SER A 167 11.75 -18.44 11.14
C SER A 167 10.84 -19.36 11.97
N ASP A 168 10.83 -19.14 13.29
CA ASP A 168 10.06 -19.94 14.26
C ASP A 168 8.76 -19.23 14.71
N LYS A 169 8.37 -18.14 14.02
CA LYS A 169 7.18 -17.34 14.37
C LYS A 169 6.07 -17.52 13.35
N ASP A 170 4.85 -17.37 13.82
CA ASP A 170 3.68 -17.31 12.94
C ASP A 170 3.53 -15.88 12.41
N PHE A 171 3.57 -15.74 11.08
CA PHE A 171 3.33 -14.50 10.35
C PHE A 171 2.82 -14.81 8.95
N SER A 172 2.03 -13.92 8.37
CA SER A 172 1.56 -14.01 6.99
C SER A 172 2.42 -13.16 6.05
N ALA A 173 2.76 -11.96 6.48
CA ALA A 173 3.62 -11.03 5.76
C ALA A 173 4.43 -10.17 6.73
N PHE A 174 5.57 -9.67 6.26
CA PHE A 174 6.29 -8.61 6.96
C PHE A 174 6.84 -7.57 5.99
N GLY A 175 7.00 -6.34 6.49
CA GLY A 175 7.70 -5.28 5.77
C GLY A 175 8.91 -4.78 6.55
N ILE A 176 9.97 -4.39 5.83
CA ILE A 176 11.09 -3.65 6.40
C ILE A 176 11.12 -2.27 5.76
N MET A 177 10.97 -1.26 6.59
CA MET A 177 10.99 0.14 6.18
C MET A 177 12.40 0.69 6.40
N PHE A 178 13.23 0.65 5.35
CA PHE A 178 14.57 1.26 5.39
C PHE A 178 14.43 2.78 5.35
N PHE A 179 14.49 3.40 6.53
CA PHE A 179 14.20 4.80 6.74
C PHE A 179 15.48 5.62 6.87
N ASP A 180 15.59 6.65 6.05
CA ASP A 180 16.59 7.71 6.16
C ASP A 180 15.95 8.93 6.83
N ARG A 181 16.34 9.18 8.09
CA ARG A 181 15.78 10.28 8.89
C ARG A 181 16.26 11.66 8.43
N GLU A 182 17.43 11.75 7.78
CA GLU A 182 17.99 13.03 7.34
C GLU A 182 17.23 13.57 6.13
N ASN A 183 16.83 12.67 5.22
CA ASN A 183 16.12 13.04 4.01
C ASN A 183 14.59 12.79 4.10
N LEU A 184 14.10 12.29 5.23
CA LEU A 184 12.71 11.84 5.40
C LEU A 184 12.29 10.94 4.22
N SER A 185 13.14 9.99 3.88
CA SER A 185 12.90 9.04 2.81
C SER A 185 12.84 7.60 3.31
N MET A 186 12.13 6.75 2.58
CA MET A 186 11.92 5.36 2.95
C MET A 186 11.96 4.47 1.71
N LYS A 187 12.68 3.35 1.81
CA LYS A 187 12.65 2.29 0.81
C LYS A 187 11.96 1.07 1.42
N PRO A 188 10.69 0.79 1.05
CA PRO A 188 9.94 -0.33 1.62
C PRO A 188 10.38 -1.66 0.98
N TYR A 189 10.57 -2.68 1.79
CA TYR A 189 10.67 -4.07 1.38
C TYR A 189 9.52 -4.84 2.00
N VAL A 190 8.77 -5.60 1.21
CA VAL A 190 7.63 -6.40 1.68
C VAL A 190 7.83 -7.85 1.27
N TYR A 191 7.64 -8.77 2.22
CA TYR A 191 7.72 -10.21 2.03
C TYR A 191 6.39 -10.87 2.38
N VAL A 192 5.89 -11.73 1.51
CA VAL A 192 4.67 -12.51 1.69
C VAL A 192 5.04 -13.99 1.80
N LYS A 193 4.67 -14.62 2.92
CA LYS A 193 5.07 -15.99 3.26
C LYS A 193 4.46 -17.02 2.33
N GLU A 194 3.19 -16.86 1.96
CA GLU A 194 2.46 -17.83 1.14
C GLU A 194 3.11 -18.08 -0.24
N VAL A 195 3.67 -17.02 -0.83
CA VAL A 195 4.34 -17.07 -2.12
C VAL A 195 5.87 -17.07 -2.01
N GLU A 196 6.40 -17.08 -0.78
CA GLU A 196 7.84 -17.04 -0.46
C GLU A 196 8.60 -15.94 -1.23
N SER A 197 7.93 -14.84 -1.52
CA SER A 197 8.46 -13.74 -2.34
C SER A 197 8.57 -12.45 -1.55
N GLY A 198 9.65 -11.72 -1.81
CA GLY A 198 9.87 -10.40 -1.24
C GLY A 198 10.34 -9.41 -2.30
N ILE A 199 9.75 -8.24 -2.31
CA ILE A 199 10.03 -7.18 -3.28
C ILE A 199 10.27 -5.84 -2.59
N PHE A 200 11.10 -5.01 -3.22
CA PHE A 200 11.14 -3.58 -2.89
C PHE A 200 10.00 -2.88 -3.60
N GLU A 201 9.09 -2.30 -2.81
CA GLU A 201 7.96 -1.54 -3.35
C GLU A 201 8.37 -0.12 -3.71
N ASN A 202 7.70 0.46 -4.68
CA ASN A 202 7.87 1.86 -5.05
C ASN A 202 7.21 2.81 -4.05
N SER A 203 6.16 2.35 -3.36
CA SER A 203 5.45 3.11 -2.32
C SER A 203 4.61 2.19 -1.44
N CYS A 204 4.66 2.37 -0.12
CA CYS A 204 3.94 1.53 0.85
C CYS A 204 3.15 2.37 1.85
N ALA A 205 1.81 2.33 1.75
CA ALA A 205 0.95 3.08 2.68
C ALA A 205 0.96 2.49 4.09
N SER A 206 0.91 1.16 4.24
CA SER A 206 0.99 0.48 5.55
C SER A 206 2.34 0.69 6.22
N GLY A 207 3.44 0.64 5.44
CA GLY A 207 4.78 0.94 5.92
C GLY A 207 4.94 2.40 6.37
N THR A 208 4.37 3.35 5.61
CA THR A 208 4.35 4.78 6.00
C THR A 208 3.53 5.00 7.28
N THR A 209 2.43 4.26 7.45
CA THR A 209 1.62 4.26 8.66
C THR A 209 2.43 3.76 9.87
N ALA A 210 3.14 2.64 9.71
CA ALA A 210 4.00 2.08 10.75
C ALA A 210 5.11 3.06 11.15
N LEU A 211 5.77 3.66 10.16
CA LEU A 211 6.79 4.69 10.38
C LEU A 211 6.20 5.90 11.11
N GLY A 212 4.99 6.35 10.76
CA GLY A 212 4.30 7.46 11.42
C GLY A 212 4.06 7.19 12.91
N TYR A 213 3.54 6.03 13.27
CA TYR A 213 3.37 5.63 14.67
C TYR A 213 4.70 5.55 15.42
N TYR A 214 5.74 4.99 14.79
CA TYR A 214 7.08 4.94 15.36
C TYR A 214 7.66 6.34 15.62
N LEU A 215 7.59 7.23 14.65
CA LEU A 215 8.09 8.60 14.76
C LEU A 215 7.28 9.42 15.78
N LYS A 216 5.97 9.23 15.85
CA LYS A 216 5.15 9.84 16.92
C LYS A 216 5.61 9.41 18.30
N LYS A 217 5.75 8.09 18.52
CA LYS A 217 6.11 7.54 19.84
C LYS A 217 7.52 7.95 20.29
N TYR A 218 8.50 7.85 19.39
CA TYR A 218 9.92 7.99 19.77
C TYR A 218 10.54 9.34 19.41
N LYS A 219 9.90 10.13 18.54
CA LYS A 219 10.42 11.44 18.09
C LYS A 219 9.40 12.57 18.27
N ASN A 220 8.19 12.27 18.78
CA ASN A 220 7.09 13.22 18.94
C ASN A 220 6.74 14.00 17.66
N LEU A 221 6.75 13.30 16.51
CA LEU A 221 6.46 13.88 15.20
C LEU A 221 5.09 13.38 14.71
N ASP A 222 4.11 14.28 14.65
CA ASP A 222 2.72 13.95 14.30
C ASP A 222 2.46 13.93 12.80
N ARG A 223 3.35 14.51 12.02
CA ARG A 223 3.16 14.66 10.58
C ARG A 223 4.50 14.73 9.87
N ALA A 224 4.65 13.96 8.80
CA ALA A 224 5.79 14.11 7.89
C ALA A 224 5.45 13.60 6.50
N LYS A 225 6.01 14.26 5.51
CA LYS A 225 6.04 13.81 4.13
C LYS A 225 7.25 12.89 3.95
N ILE A 226 6.99 11.63 3.61
CA ILE A 226 8.01 10.59 3.43
C ILE A 226 8.21 10.35 1.94
N VAL A 227 9.39 10.64 1.45
CA VAL A 227 9.78 10.36 0.05
C VAL A 227 10.02 8.86 -0.10
N GLN A 228 9.52 8.29 -1.18
CA GLN A 228 9.66 6.87 -1.52
C GLN A 228 10.16 6.74 -2.98
N PRO A 229 10.60 5.56 -3.45
CA PRO A 229 11.27 5.44 -4.74
C PRO A 229 10.58 6.13 -5.92
N ASN A 230 9.25 6.06 -6.02
CA ASN A 230 8.51 6.66 -7.14
C ASN A 230 7.41 7.65 -6.72
N GLY A 231 7.55 8.25 -5.53
CA GLY A 231 6.57 9.24 -5.09
C GLY A 231 6.77 9.67 -3.65
N TRP A 232 5.70 10.08 -3.02
CA TRP A 232 5.69 10.44 -1.60
C TRP A 232 4.33 10.14 -0.98
N LEU A 233 4.36 9.81 0.30
CA LEU A 233 3.18 9.74 1.14
C LEU A 233 3.40 10.60 2.37
N GLU A 234 2.35 11.27 2.84
CA GLU A 234 2.35 12.01 4.07
C GLU A 234 1.52 11.25 5.10
N TYR A 235 2.10 10.95 6.26
CA TYR A 235 1.31 10.54 7.40
C TYR A 235 0.92 11.75 8.24
N ILE A 236 -0.31 11.72 8.79
CA ILE A 236 -0.88 12.78 9.61
C ILE A 236 -1.57 12.11 10.80
N ILE A 237 -1.16 12.43 12.03
CA ILE A 237 -1.80 11.94 13.26
C ILE A 237 -2.64 13.06 13.85
N GLU A 238 -3.95 12.82 13.91
CA GLU A 238 -4.96 13.74 14.44
C GLU A 238 -5.90 12.97 15.35
N ASN A 239 -6.11 13.44 16.60
CA ASN A 239 -7.03 12.80 17.55
C ASN A 239 -6.76 11.30 17.79
N ASP A 240 -5.50 10.90 17.91
CA ASP A 240 -5.05 9.50 18.04
C ASP A 240 -5.39 8.59 16.87
N GLU A 241 -5.75 9.16 15.74
CA GLU A 241 -5.95 8.46 14.46
C GLU A 241 -4.86 8.84 13.47
N ILE A 242 -4.44 7.91 12.64
CA ILE A 242 -3.46 8.15 11.59
C ILE A 242 -4.10 8.11 10.21
N TYR A 243 -3.73 9.06 9.40
CA TYR A 243 -4.15 9.20 8.02
C TYR A 243 -2.94 9.13 7.09
N ILE A 244 -3.15 8.57 5.92
CA ILE A 244 -2.19 8.64 4.81
C ILE A 244 -2.78 9.52 3.72
N ASP A 245 -2.00 10.49 3.28
CA ASP A 245 -2.31 11.41 2.19
C ASP A 245 -1.24 11.32 1.11
N GLY A 246 -1.61 11.53 -0.15
CA GLY A 246 -0.65 11.53 -1.24
C GLY A 246 -1.33 11.59 -2.61
N SER A 247 -0.51 11.74 -3.64
CA SER A 247 -0.99 11.82 -5.02
C SER A 247 -1.60 10.50 -5.50
N VAL A 248 -2.57 10.64 -6.40
CA VAL A 248 -3.16 9.55 -7.17
C VAL A 248 -3.37 10.06 -8.58
N GLU A 249 -2.89 9.33 -9.58
CA GLU A 249 -3.04 9.69 -10.99
C GLU A 249 -3.72 8.56 -11.76
N ILE A 250 -4.77 8.88 -12.53
CA ILE A 250 -5.38 7.95 -13.48
C ILE A 250 -4.50 7.93 -14.73
N VAL A 251 -3.81 6.81 -14.94
CA VAL A 251 -2.77 6.70 -16.00
C VAL A 251 -3.36 6.27 -17.34
N ALA A 252 -4.23 5.24 -17.29
CA ALA A 252 -4.82 4.67 -18.49
C ALA A 252 -6.08 3.88 -18.14
N GLU A 253 -6.98 3.75 -19.12
CA GLU A 253 -8.10 2.82 -19.09
C GLU A 253 -8.21 2.08 -20.41
N GLY A 254 -8.75 0.87 -20.41
CA GLY A 254 -8.88 0.09 -21.60
C GLY A 254 -9.36 -1.34 -21.38
N LYS A 255 -8.98 -2.21 -22.30
CA LYS A 255 -9.35 -3.63 -22.25
C LYS A 255 -8.09 -4.49 -22.30
N VAL A 256 -8.00 -5.43 -21.37
CA VAL A 256 -6.93 -6.41 -21.29
C VAL A 256 -7.46 -7.81 -21.63
N TYR A 257 -6.62 -8.62 -22.24
CA TYR A 257 -6.92 -10.01 -22.57
C TYR A 257 -6.16 -10.92 -21.60
N ILE A 258 -6.93 -11.75 -20.90
CA ILE A 258 -6.39 -12.78 -20.01
C ILE A 258 -6.43 -14.12 -20.74
N GLU A 259 -5.33 -14.85 -20.71
CA GLU A 259 -5.24 -16.17 -21.33
C GLU A 259 -6.28 -17.12 -20.71
N LYS A 260 -7.06 -17.76 -21.59
CA LYS A 260 -7.87 -18.92 -21.22
C LYS A 260 -7.22 -20.14 -21.82
N GLU A 261 -6.99 -21.15 -21.02
CA GLU A 261 -6.71 -22.47 -21.55
C GLU A 261 -7.82 -22.85 -22.53
N ARG A 262 -7.45 -23.16 -23.77
CA ARG A 262 -8.40 -23.73 -24.73
C ARG A 262 -8.67 -25.15 -24.24
N GLY A 263 -9.83 -25.35 -23.60
CA GLY A 263 -10.33 -26.67 -23.22
C GLY A 263 -10.57 -27.56 -24.44
#